data_c8256bd838dcd772e8e246080731c504
#
_entry.id   c8256bd838dcd772e8e246080731c504
#
_cell.length_a   1.000
_cell.length_b   1.000
_cell.length_c   1.000
_cell.angle_alpha   90.00
_cell.angle_beta   90.00
_cell.angle_gamma   90.00
#
_symmetry.space_group_name_H-M   'P 1'
#
loop_
_entity.id
_entity.type
_entity.pdbx_description
1 polymer ?
#
loop_
_entity_poly.entity_id
_entity_poly.type
_entity_poly.pdbx_seq_one_letter_code
_entity_poly.pdbx_strand_id
1 'polypeptide(L)'
;VKWTMKPRIIDQPRSEEEVWLVETVRRQAQQAGIGMPEVGIFPAQQANAFATGWNRNNALVAVSSGMLQRFERSEVEAVMGHEVGHVANGDMITLALIQGVINTFVMFLARIVGFAVDRVLLKNEEGLGIGYFVATIVTEIILAILASMIVFWFSRRREFRADEAGARLG
;
A
#
# COMPACT_ATOMS: atom_id res chain seq x y z
N VAL A 1 -4.31 -16.25 -3.01
CA VAL A 1 -5.28 -15.46 -3.79
C VAL A 1 -4.66 -15.18 -5.13
N LYS A 2 -5.25 -15.74 -6.20
CA LYS A 2 -4.72 -15.68 -7.56
C LYS A 2 -4.66 -14.22 -8.07
N TRP A 3 -3.48 -13.75 -8.33
CA TRP A 3 -3.14 -12.53 -9.07
C TRP A 3 -3.51 -12.66 -10.56
N THR A 4 -4.78 -12.82 -10.87
CA THR A 4 -5.26 -13.01 -12.27
C THR A 4 -6.21 -11.91 -12.71
N MET A 5 -6.33 -10.84 -11.93
CA MET A 5 -7.17 -9.71 -12.31
C MET A 5 -6.29 -8.57 -12.84
N LYS A 6 -5.79 -8.73 -14.08
CA LYS A 6 -5.17 -7.61 -14.78
C LYS A 6 -6.25 -6.58 -15.08
N PRO A 7 -6.13 -5.33 -14.59
CA PRO A 7 -7.05 -4.29 -14.98
C PRO A 7 -6.93 -4.03 -16.49
N ARG A 8 -8.06 -3.90 -17.15
CA ARG A 8 -8.10 -3.40 -18.52
C ARG A 8 -7.98 -1.90 -18.47
N ILE A 9 -6.86 -1.39 -18.95
CA ILE A 9 -6.61 0.06 -19.03
C ILE A 9 -7.52 0.66 -20.12
N ILE A 10 -8.08 1.82 -19.82
CA ILE A 10 -8.97 2.56 -20.72
C ILE A 10 -8.12 3.56 -21.49
N ASP A 11 -7.50 3.12 -22.59
CA ASP A 11 -6.75 4.03 -23.48
C ASP A 11 -7.69 4.89 -24.33
N GLN A 12 -8.77 4.29 -24.80
CA GLN A 12 -9.83 4.96 -25.56
C GLN A 12 -11.19 4.57 -24.96
N PRO A 13 -11.86 5.49 -24.26
CA PRO A 13 -13.19 5.23 -23.72
C PRO A 13 -14.21 4.90 -24.83
N ARG A 14 -14.94 3.80 -24.66
CA ARG A 14 -15.91 3.31 -25.66
C ARG A 14 -17.35 3.38 -25.16
N SER A 15 -17.57 3.53 -23.88
CA SER A 15 -18.88 3.68 -23.26
C SER A 15 -19.00 5.00 -22.51
N GLU A 16 -20.23 5.45 -22.29
CA GLU A 16 -20.52 6.65 -21.49
C GLU A 16 -19.93 6.52 -20.07
N GLU A 17 -20.00 5.31 -19.50
CA GLU A 17 -19.44 5.02 -18.18
C GLU A 17 -17.91 5.14 -18.15
N GLU A 18 -17.22 4.66 -19.19
CA GLU A 18 -15.76 4.78 -19.31
C GLU A 18 -15.33 6.24 -19.50
N VAL A 19 -16.08 7.01 -20.31
CA VAL A 19 -15.84 8.45 -20.50
C VAL A 19 -15.98 9.17 -19.16
N TRP A 20 -17.08 8.95 -18.46
CA TRP A 20 -17.32 9.54 -17.16
C TRP A 20 -16.23 9.21 -16.15
N LEU A 21 -15.80 7.95 -16.07
CA LEU A 21 -14.78 7.49 -15.15
C LEU A 21 -13.42 8.17 -15.42
N VAL A 22 -13.01 8.23 -16.68
CA VAL A 22 -11.75 8.90 -17.08
C VAL A 22 -11.81 10.40 -16.80
N GLU A 23 -12.93 11.07 -17.09
CA GLU A 23 -13.10 12.50 -16.81
C GLU A 23 -13.10 12.78 -15.29
N THR A 24 -13.72 11.93 -14.49
CA THR A 24 -13.71 12.04 -13.03
C THR A 24 -12.29 11.97 -12.48
N VAL A 25 -11.51 10.96 -12.87
CA VAL A 25 -10.12 10.82 -12.43
C VAL A 25 -9.26 11.99 -12.94
N ARG A 26 -9.49 12.46 -14.16
CA ARG A 26 -8.78 13.64 -14.71
C ARG A 26 -9.02 14.89 -13.89
N ARG A 27 -10.26 15.18 -13.55
CA ARG A 27 -10.63 16.32 -12.70
C ARG A 27 -9.96 16.21 -11.32
N GLN A 28 -10.06 15.05 -10.68
CA GLN A 28 -9.46 14.80 -9.38
C GLN A 28 -7.94 14.91 -9.40
N ALA A 29 -7.28 14.38 -10.43
CA ALA A 29 -5.82 14.48 -10.60
C ALA A 29 -5.38 15.95 -10.78
N GLN A 30 -6.11 16.74 -11.55
CA GLN A 30 -5.85 18.16 -11.71
C GLN A 30 -6.02 18.93 -10.39
N GLN A 31 -7.08 18.66 -9.63
CA GLN A 31 -7.31 19.26 -8.31
C GLN A 31 -6.22 18.87 -7.31
N ALA A 32 -5.74 17.64 -7.37
CA ALA A 32 -4.67 17.14 -6.53
C ALA A 32 -3.25 17.57 -6.97
N GLY A 33 -3.12 18.20 -8.15
CA GLY A 33 -1.82 18.66 -8.70
C GLY A 33 -0.88 17.53 -9.07
N ILE A 34 -1.41 16.39 -9.55
CA ILE A 34 -0.64 15.23 -10.01
C ILE A 34 -0.82 15.00 -11.50
N GLY A 35 0.11 14.22 -12.10
CA GLY A 35 -0.06 13.72 -13.46
C GLY A 35 -1.31 12.86 -13.59
N MET A 36 -1.90 12.81 -14.81
CA MET A 36 -3.07 11.97 -15.07
C MET A 36 -2.72 10.50 -14.86
N PRO A 37 -3.34 9.79 -13.90
CA PRO A 37 -3.15 8.36 -13.75
C PRO A 37 -3.74 7.58 -14.92
N GLU A 38 -3.21 6.40 -15.20
CA GLU A 38 -3.92 5.42 -16.01
C GLU A 38 -5.22 5.02 -15.29
N VAL A 39 -6.29 4.83 -16.03
CA VAL A 39 -7.58 4.40 -15.48
C VAL A 39 -7.88 3.01 -15.97
N GLY A 40 -8.25 2.11 -15.07
CA GLY A 40 -8.52 0.73 -15.41
C GLY A 40 -9.80 0.18 -14.80
N ILE A 41 -10.37 -0.82 -15.46
CA ILE A 41 -11.49 -1.62 -14.92
C ILE A 41 -11.03 -3.07 -14.84
N PHE A 42 -11.25 -3.71 -13.70
CA PHE A 42 -10.94 -5.13 -13.53
C PHE A 42 -12.18 -5.98 -13.23
N PRO A 43 -12.22 -7.22 -13.74
CA PRO A 43 -13.38 -8.09 -13.59
C PRO A 43 -13.42 -8.67 -12.16
N ALA A 44 -14.22 -8.06 -11.29
CA ALA A 44 -14.52 -8.58 -9.96
C ALA A 44 -15.96 -8.26 -9.59
N GLN A 45 -16.67 -9.23 -9.01
CA GLN A 45 -18.03 -9.04 -8.52
C GLN A 45 -18.08 -8.22 -7.22
N GLN A 46 -17.03 -8.28 -6.42
CA GLN A 46 -16.92 -7.48 -5.21
C GLN A 46 -16.62 -6.03 -5.57
N ALA A 47 -17.32 -5.11 -4.92
CA ALA A 47 -17.02 -3.68 -5.03
C ALA A 47 -15.63 -3.42 -4.45
N ASN A 48 -14.71 -2.96 -5.28
CA ASN A 48 -13.34 -2.65 -4.88
C ASN A 48 -12.72 -1.63 -5.83
N ALA A 49 -11.82 -0.82 -5.31
CA ALA A 49 -10.94 0.05 -6.09
C ALA A 49 -9.54 0.00 -5.49
N PHE A 50 -8.55 0.35 -6.26
CA PHE A 50 -7.18 0.49 -5.79
C PHE A 50 -6.39 1.45 -6.66
N ALA A 51 -5.39 2.07 -6.06
CA ALA A 51 -4.35 2.77 -6.78
C ALA A 51 -3.00 2.05 -6.61
N THR A 52 -2.17 2.12 -7.63
CA THR A 52 -0.78 1.62 -7.61
C THR A 52 0.09 2.47 -8.53
N GLY A 53 1.39 2.48 -8.28
CA GLY A 53 2.33 3.22 -9.10
C GLY A 53 3.67 3.47 -8.41
N TRP A 54 4.63 3.97 -9.18
CA TRP A 54 5.99 4.25 -8.71
C TRP A 54 6.17 5.70 -8.23
N ASN A 55 5.31 6.61 -8.68
CA ASN A 55 5.33 8.02 -8.29
C ASN A 55 3.99 8.68 -8.63
N ARG A 56 3.84 9.97 -8.24
CA ARG A 56 2.62 10.78 -8.45
C ARG A 56 2.24 10.97 -9.93
N ASN A 57 3.19 10.85 -10.85
CA ASN A 57 2.97 11.06 -12.26
C ASN A 57 2.96 9.77 -13.08
N ASN A 58 3.13 8.62 -12.42
CA ASN A 58 3.10 7.31 -13.04
C ASN A 58 2.35 6.35 -12.11
N ALA A 59 1.05 6.51 -12.11
CA ALA A 59 0.12 5.75 -11.29
C ALA A 59 -1.03 5.17 -12.13
N LEU A 60 -1.61 4.10 -11.63
CA LEU A 60 -2.82 3.46 -12.14
C LEU A 60 -3.87 3.52 -11.04
N VAL A 61 -5.06 3.97 -11.39
CA VAL A 61 -6.23 3.88 -10.53
C VAL A 61 -7.24 2.95 -11.20
N ALA A 62 -7.68 1.93 -10.49
CA ALA A 62 -8.53 0.91 -11.06
C ALA A 62 -9.75 0.63 -10.18
N VAL A 63 -10.88 0.37 -10.83
CA VAL A 63 -12.17 0.07 -10.20
C VAL A 63 -12.72 -1.26 -10.69
N SER A 64 -13.39 -1.99 -9.81
CA SER A 64 -14.02 -3.26 -10.18
C SER A 64 -15.31 -3.05 -10.96
N SER A 65 -15.62 -3.99 -11.87
CA SER A 65 -16.90 -4.03 -12.54
C SER A 65 -18.09 -4.14 -11.56
N GLY A 66 -17.90 -4.84 -10.44
CA GLY A 66 -18.92 -4.97 -9.40
C GLY A 66 -19.20 -3.66 -8.66
N MET A 67 -18.24 -2.76 -8.55
CA MET A 67 -18.46 -1.43 -8.01
C MET A 67 -19.28 -0.57 -8.96
N LEU A 68 -18.90 -0.53 -10.24
CA LEU A 68 -19.63 0.24 -11.26
C LEU A 68 -21.08 -0.20 -11.43
N GLN A 69 -21.38 -1.48 -11.19
CA GLN A 69 -22.74 -2.01 -11.30
C GLN A 69 -23.65 -1.76 -10.09
N ARG A 70 -23.07 -1.57 -8.89
CA ARG A 70 -23.82 -1.54 -7.63
C ARG A 70 -23.86 -0.18 -6.96
N PHE A 71 -22.87 0.67 -7.24
CA PHE A 71 -22.69 1.96 -6.59
C PHE A 71 -23.17 3.08 -7.52
N GLU A 72 -23.69 4.13 -6.92
CA GLU A 72 -24.00 5.35 -7.64
C GLU A 72 -22.74 6.07 -8.09
N ARG A 73 -22.86 6.91 -9.13
CA ARG A 73 -21.71 7.67 -9.65
C ARG A 73 -21.02 8.53 -8.57
N SER A 74 -21.79 9.12 -7.68
CA SER A 74 -21.27 9.92 -6.55
C SER A 74 -20.45 9.08 -5.57
N GLU A 75 -20.87 7.86 -5.31
CA GLU A 75 -20.15 6.94 -4.41
C GLU A 75 -18.84 6.47 -5.05
N VAL A 76 -18.88 6.09 -6.33
CA VAL A 76 -17.68 5.72 -7.09
C VAL A 76 -16.70 6.89 -7.17
N GLU A 77 -17.20 8.11 -7.41
CA GLU A 77 -16.40 9.33 -7.44
C GLU A 77 -15.69 9.58 -6.11
N ALA A 78 -16.37 9.42 -4.98
CA ALA A 78 -15.77 9.57 -3.66
C ALA A 78 -14.65 8.54 -3.42
N VAL A 79 -14.87 7.27 -3.79
CA VAL A 79 -13.86 6.22 -3.69
C VAL A 79 -12.65 6.52 -4.59
N MET A 80 -12.89 6.96 -5.83
CA MET A 80 -11.80 7.32 -6.74
C MET A 80 -11.02 8.53 -6.23
N GLY A 81 -11.69 9.51 -5.61
CA GLY A 81 -11.03 10.65 -4.95
C GLY A 81 -10.13 10.23 -3.80
N HIS A 82 -10.55 9.26 -3.00
CA HIS A 82 -9.74 8.65 -1.95
C HIS A 82 -8.48 7.99 -2.53
N GLU A 83 -8.62 7.17 -3.58
CA GLU A 83 -7.50 6.50 -4.24
C GLU A 83 -6.52 7.51 -4.89
N VAL A 84 -7.04 8.55 -5.56
CA VAL A 84 -6.23 9.66 -6.10
C VAL A 84 -5.52 10.41 -4.98
N GLY A 85 -6.14 10.55 -3.82
CA GLY A 85 -5.54 11.12 -2.61
C GLY A 85 -4.30 10.34 -2.15
N HIS A 86 -4.35 9.00 -2.17
CA HIS A 86 -3.19 8.16 -1.87
C HIS A 86 -2.04 8.36 -2.87
N VAL A 87 -2.37 8.49 -4.17
CA VAL A 87 -1.38 8.82 -5.20
C VAL A 87 -0.73 10.18 -4.94
N ALA A 88 -1.54 11.20 -4.67
CA ALA A 88 -1.07 12.56 -4.42
C ALA A 88 -0.17 12.66 -3.19
N ASN A 89 -0.49 11.90 -2.14
CA ASN A 89 0.31 11.83 -0.92
C ASN A 89 1.61 11.01 -1.08
N GLY A 90 1.77 10.25 -2.17
CA GLY A 90 2.92 9.36 -2.38
C GLY A 90 2.93 8.15 -1.44
N ASP A 91 1.76 7.74 -0.98
CA ASP A 91 1.60 6.76 0.09
C ASP A 91 2.12 5.36 -0.27
N MET A 92 2.08 4.99 -1.54
CA MET A 92 2.51 3.66 -2.01
C MET A 92 3.99 3.42 -1.82
N ILE A 93 4.82 4.40 -2.19
CA ILE A 93 6.29 4.30 -2.05
C ILE A 93 6.68 4.41 -0.58
N THR A 94 6.06 5.34 0.13
CA THR A 94 6.38 5.61 1.53
C THR A 94 6.16 4.36 2.39
N LEU A 95 5.05 3.63 2.21
CA LEU A 95 4.78 2.42 2.97
C LEU A 95 5.78 1.30 2.64
N ALA A 96 6.09 1.09 1.36
CA ALA A 96 7.06 0.08 0.93
C ALA A 96 8.46 0.37 1.47
N LEU A 97 8.89 1.63 1.47
CA LEU A 97 10.18 2.05 2.02
C LEU A 97 10.23 1.87 3.53
N ILE A 98 9.21 2.31 4.26
CA ILE A 98 9.13 2.15 5.71
C ILE A 98 9.18 0.66 6.06
N GLN A 99 8.41 -0.18 5.39
CA GLN A 99 8.41 -1.61 5.63
C GLN A 99 9.77 -2.24 5.35
N GLY A 100 10.43 -1.87 4.25
CA GLY A 100 11.76 -2.35 3.90
C GLY A 100 12.82 -1.95 4.93
N VAL A 101 12.82 -0.70 5.35
CA VAL A 101 13.75 -0.17 6.37
C VAL A 101 13.51 -0.88 7.70
N ILE A 102 12.26 -0.96 8.16
CA ILE A 102 11.92 -1.61 9.44
C ILE A 102 12.33 -3.09 9.42
N ASN A 103 12.02 -3.84 8.36
CA ASN A 103 12.38 -5.24 8.25
C ASN A 103 13.91 -5.44 8.31
N THR A 104 14.67 -4.55 7.65
CA THR A 104 16.14 -4.59 7.70
C THR A 104 16.65 -4.37 9.11
N PHE A 105 16.10 -3.39 9.83
CA PHE A 105 16.46 -3.14 11.22
C PHE A 105 16.11 -4.31 12.14
N VAL A 106 14.94 -4.89 11.99
CA VAL A 106 14.50 -6.06 12.79
C VAL A 106 15.47 -7.20 12.61
N MET A 107 15.80 -7.57 11.37
CA MET A 107 16.75 -8.64 11.10
C MET A 107 18.16 -8.35 11.62
N PHE A 108 18.63 -7.13 11.48
CA PHE A 108 19.96 -6.72 11.95
C PHE A 108 20.06 -6.78 13.47
N LEU A 109 19.10 -6.18 14.19
CA LEU A 109 19.07 -6.17 15.66
C LEU A 109 18.92 -7.58 16.23
N ALA A 110 18.07 -8.41 15.63
CA ALA A 110 17.87 -9.79 16.06
C ALA A 110 19.16 -10.60 15.98
N ARG A 111 19.96 -10.41 14.93
CA ARG A 111 21.28 -11.06 14.80
C ARG A 111 22.30 -10.57 15.83
N ILE A 112 22.30 -9.27 16.14
CA ILE A 112 23.17 -8.72 17.20
C ILE A 112 22.80 -9.35 18.54
N VAL A 113 21.51 -9.37 18.89
CA VAL A 113 21.05 -9.97 20.14
C VAL A 113 21.37 -11.46 20.18
N GLY A 114 21.09 -12.19 19.09
CA GLY A 114 21.43 -13.61 18.98
C GLY A 114 22.91 -13.88 19.23
N PHE A 115 23.78 -13.07 18.61
CA PHE A 115 25.23 -13.18 18.80
C PHE A 115 25.64 -12.86 20.25
N ALA A 116 25.07 -11.81 20.84
CA ALA A 116 25.37 -11.43 22.21
C ALA A 116 24.94 -12.51 23.21
N VAL A 117 23.76 -13.09 23.04
CA VAL A 117 23.29 -14.19 23.89
C VAL A 117 24.20 -15.41 23.77
N ASP A 118 24.54 -15.81 22.55
CA ASP A 118 25.37 -17.01 22.33
C ASP A 118 26.78 -16.86 22.87
N ARG A 119 27.41 -15.70 22.63
CA ARG A 119 28.82 -15.44 23.04
C ARG A 119 28.98 -15.02 24.49
N VAL A 120 28.09 -14.15 24.99
CA VAL A 120 28.25 -13.53 26.30
C VAL A 120 27.52 -14.34 27.38
N LEU A 121 26.26 -14.74 27.14
CA LEU A 121 25.50 -15.51 28.13
C LEU A 121 25.85 -16.99 28.15
N LEU A 122 25.89 -17.61 26.97
CA LEU A 122 26.12 -19.05 26.85
C LEU A 122 27.60 -19.41 26.70
N LYS A 123 28.49 -18.41 26.58
CA LYS A 123 29.94 -18.57 26.47
C LYS A 123 30.36 -19.57 25.40
N ASN A 124 29.59 -19.60 24.28
CA ASN A 124 29.91 -20.48 23.18
C ASN A 124 31.12 -19.93 22.39
N GLU A 125 32.20 -20.67 22.38
CA GLU A 125 33.45 -20.30 21.69
C GLU A 125 33.55 -20.92 20.28
N GLU A 126 32.75 -21.94 20.00
CA GLU A 126 32.77 -22.69 18.75
C GLU A 126 31.58 -22.35 17.85
N GLY A 127 31.80 -21.49 16.84
CA GLY A 127 30.80 -21.20 15.81
C GLY A 127 29.52 -20.50 16.31
N LEU A 128 28.41 -20.73 15.62
CA LEU A 128 27.07 -20.26 16.01
C LEU A 128 26.31 -21.41 16.68
N GLY A 129 26.03 -21.29 17.96
CA GLY A 129 25.35 -22.30 18.75
C GLY A 129 23.82 -22.25 18.60
N ILE A 130 23.14 -23.24 19.21
CA ILE A 130 21.66 -23.26 19.30
C ILE A 130 21.15 -22.00 19.97
N GLY A 131 21.87 -21.45 20.94
CA GLY A 131 21.51 -20.19 21.62
C GLY A 131 21.39 -19.01 20.68
N TYR A 132 22.28 -18.91 19.70
CA TYR A 132 22.19 -17.89 18.66
C TYR A 132 20.88 -17.98 17.89
N PHE A 133 20.52 -19.15 17.39
CA PHE A 133 19.31 -19.33 16.57
C PHE A 133 18.04 -19.07 17.38
N VAL A 134 17.95 -19.62 18.59
CA VAL A 134 16.79 -19.41 19.47
C VAL A 134 16.64 -17.94 19.84
N ALA A 135 17.70 -17.29 20.29
CA ALA A 135 17.67 -15.89 20.66
C ALA A 135 17.35 -14.99 19.47
N THR A 136 17.88 -15.27 18.28
CA THR A 136 17.56 -14.53 17.05
C THR A 136 16.09 -14.66 16.73
N ILE A 137 15.53 -15.87 16.69
CA ILE A 137 14.10 -16.09 16.35
C ILE A 137 13.19 -15.40 17.37
N VAL A 138 13.44 -15.55 18.66
CA VAL A 138 12.63 -14.90 19.71
C VAL A 138 12.69 -13.38 19.57
N THR A 139 13.87 -12.83 19.34
CA THR A 139 14.05 -11.39 19.15
C THR A 139 13.35 -10.89 17.88
N GLU A 140 13.44 -11.63 16.76
CA GLU A 140 12.71 -11.31 15.53
C GLU A 140 11.19 -11.24 15.76
N ILE A 141 10.63 -12.20 16.48
CA ILE A 141 9.20 -12.21 16.78
C ILE A 141 8.81 -10.98 17.61
N ILE A 142 9.55 -10.67 18.66
CA ILE A 142 9.26 -9.52 19.52
C ILE A 142 9.38 -8.21 18.74
N LEU A 143 10.47 -8.04 17.99
CA LEU A 143 10.68 -6.84 17.19
C LEU A 143 9.69 -6.72 16.04
N ALA A 144 9.26 -7.83 15.43
CA ALA A 144 8.23 -7.81 14.38
C ALA A 144 6.87 -7.36 14.92
N ILE A 145 6.51 -7.76 16.15
CA ILE A 145 5.28 -7.28 16.82
C ILE A 145 5.37 -5.76 17.06
N LEU A 146 6.47 -5.26 17.59
CA LEU A 146 6.68 -3.83 17.81
C LEU A 146 6.69 -3.04 16.50
N ALA A 147 7.36 -3.58 15.47
CA ALA A 147 7.40 -3.01 14.13
C ALA A 147 6.00 -2.92 13.51
N SER A 148 5.17 -3.96 13.68
CA SER A 148 3.80 -3.95 13.18
C SER A 148 2.95 -2.84 13.79
N MET A 149 3.12 -2.53 15.08
CA MET A 149 2.42 -1.42 15.72
C MET A 149 2.79 -0.07 15.10
N ILE A 150 4.07 0.14 14.78
CA ILE A 150 4.55 1.36 14.11
C ILE A 150 3.95 1.48 12.70
N VAL A 151 3.97 0.38 11.93
CA VAL A 151 3.40 0.34 10.58
C VAL A 151 1.89 0.59 10.61
N PHE A 152 1.16 -0.02 11.54
CA PHE A 152 -0.29 0.22 11.70
C PHE A 152 -0.60 1.67 12.09
N TRP A 153 0.15 2.24 13.01
CA TRP A 153 -0.02 3.64 13.39
C TRP A 153 0.22 4.59 12.21
N PHE A 154 1.27 4.34 11.43
CA PHE A 154 1.58 5.11 10.24
C PHE A 154 0.52 4.93 9.14
N SER A 155 0.09 3.68 8.90
CA SER A 155 -0.99 3.37 7.95
C SER A 155 -2.28 4.12 8.31
N ARG A 156 -2.65 4.11 9.59
CA ARG A 156 -3.84 4.81 10.05
C ARG A 156 -3.78 6.33 9.84
N ARG A 157 -2.62 6.95 10.08
CA ARG A 157 -2.43 8.38 9.78
C ARG A 157 -2.56 8.70 8.29
N ARG A 158 -2.17 7.77 7.47
CA ARG A 158 -2.24 7.87 6.02
C ARG A 158 -3.69 7.83 5.52
N GLU A 159 -4.50 6.90 6.06
CA GLU A 159 -5.93 6.82 5.75
C GLU A 159 -6.65 8.13 6.05
N PHE A 160 -6.41 8.74 7.21
CA PHE A 160 -7.01 10.05 7.55
C PHE A 160 -6.67 11.14 6.53
N ARG A 161 -5.45 11.14 5.99
CA ARG A 161 -5.05 12.11 4.95
C ARG A 161 -5.69 11.81 3.60
N ALA A 162 -5.86 10.54 3.26
CA ALA A 162 -6.53 10.14 2.03
C ALA A 162 -8.03 10.47 2.08
N ASP A 163 -8.67 10.24 3.23
CA ASP A 163 -10.07 10.62 3.46
C ASP A 163 -10.27 12.15 3.35
N GLU A 164 -9.37 12.95 3.97
CA GLU A 164 -9.41 14.40 3.85
C GLU A 164 -9.21 14.85 2.40
N ALA A 165 -8.29 14.23 1.67
CA ALA A 165 -8.06 14.52 0.26
C ALA A 165 -9.27 14.10 -0.59
N GLY A 166 -9.83 12.92 -0.37
CA GLY A 166 -11.02 12.42 -1.04
C GLY A 166 -12.22 13.33 -0.86
N ALA A 167 -12.46 13.83 0.35
CA ALA A 167 -13.53 14.79 0.65
C ALA A 167 -13.35 16.15 -0.04
N ARG A 168 -12.14 16.51 -0.44
CA ARG A 168 -11.87 17.75 -1.20
C ARG A 168 -11.99 17.55 -2.72
N LEU A 169 -11.87 16.31 -3.19
CA LEU A 169 -11.84 15.95 -4.60
C LEU A 169 -13.21 15.44 -5.12
N GLY A 170 -14.11 15.05 -4.26
CA GLY A 170 -15.51 14.68 -4.55
C GLY A 170 -16.43 15.86 -4.35
#